data_ee5615936f0e088426797c7867d202ca
#
_entry.id   ee5615936f0e088426797c7867d202ca
#
_cell.length_a   1.000
_cell.length_b   1.000
_cell.length_c   1.000
_cell.angle_alpha   90.00
_cell.angle_beta   90.00
_cell.angle_gamma   90.00
#
_symmetry.space_group_name_H-M   'P 1'
#
loop_
_entity.id
_entity.type
_entity.pdbx_description
1 polymer ?
#
loop_
_entity_poly.entity_id
_entity_poly.type
_entity_poly.pdbx_seq_one_letter_code
_entity_poly.pdbx_strand_id
1 'polypeptide(L)'
;EKDVYIGKEITVGGWVRNNRDSKNFGFLVINDGTFFEPLQVVYGDGLENFQEICKINVGAAVVIRGTIVATPEAKQAFEMQAAEVIVEGPSTADYPLQKKRHSFEYLRTISHLRARTNTFQAVFRVRSLIAYAIHTFFMERGFVYVHTPLITSSDCEGAGEMFQVTTLDMNNVPKTEDGKVDYTQDFFGKPVNLTVSGQLDVETYAFAFKNVYTFGPTFRAENSNTTRHAAESWMIEPEI
;
A
#
# COMPACT_ATOMS: atom_id res chain seq x y z
N GLU A 1 -14.81 -12.30 -19.94
CA GLU A 1 -14.16 -13.40 -19.18
C GLU A 1 -15.07 -14.05 -18.12
N LYS A 2 -16.12 -13.37 -17.63
CA LYS A 2 -17.04 -13.89 -16.60
C LYS A 2 -17.68 -15.23 -17.02
N ASP A 3 -18.10 -15.33 -18.27
CA ASP A 3 -18.83 -16.49 -18.79
C ASP A 3 -17.99 -17.75 -18.89
N VAL A 4 -16.66 -17.62 -18.84
CA VAL A 4 -15.72 -18.77 -18.90
C VAL A 4 -15.81 -19.67 -17.68
N TYR A 5 -16.17 -19.10 -16.53
CA TYR A 5 -16.19 -19.82 -15.24
C TYR A 5 -17.59 -20.20 -14.76
N ILE A 6 -18.67 -19.63 -15.32
CA ILE A 6 -20.03 -20.01 -14.96
C ILE A 6 -20.25 -21.51 -15.22
N GLY A 7 -20.76 -22.21 -14.20
CA GLY A 7 -21.00 -23.66 -14.22
C GLY A 7 -19.75 -24.52 -13.97
N LYS A 8 -18.56 -23.91 -13.79
CA LYS A 8 -17.33 -24.66 -13.49
C LYS A 8 -17.08 -24.74 -12.00
N GLU A 9 -16.59 -25.88 -11.57
CA GLU A 9 -15.99 -26.05 -10.26
C GLU A 9 -14.54 -25.51 -10.29
N ILE A 10 -14.24 -24.61 -9.35
CA ILE A 10 -12.90 -24.03 -9.19
C ILE A 10 -12.53 -23.98 -7.71
N THR A 11 -11.24 -23.84 -7.44
CA THR A 11 -10.71 -23.61 -6.11
C THR A 11 -10.19 -22.19 -6.00
N VAL A 12 -10.59 -21.49 -4.94
CA VAL A 12 -10.17 -20.10 -4.65
C VAL A 12 -9.65 -20.03 -3.22
N GLY A 13 -8.63 -19.21 -2.99
CA GLY A 13 -8.14 -18.86 -1.67
C GLY A 13 -8.36 -17.39 -1.39
N GLY A 14 -8.51 -17.02 -0.13
CA GLY A 14 -8.66 -15.60 0.24
C GLY A 14 -8.90 -15.38 1.71
N TRP A 15 -9.00 -14.10 2.07
CA TRP A 15 -9.29 -13.68 3.43
C TRP A 15 -10.77 -13.33 3.58
N VAL A 16 -11.36 -13.78 4.69
CA VAL A 16 -12.75 -13.50 5.03
C VAL A 16 -12.93 -12.03 5.35
N ARG A 17 -13.81 -11.38 4.62
CA ARG A 17 -14.21 -9.97 4.80
C ARG A 17 -15.52 -9.85 5.56
N ASN A 18 -16.36 -10.85 5.44
CA ASN A 18 -17.64 -10.94 6.10
C ASN A 18 -18.07 -12.40 6.20
N ASN A 19 -18.76 -12.75 7.26
CA ASN A 19 -19.47 -14.00 7.44
C ASN A 19 -20.86 -13.69 7.97
N ARG A 20 -21.88 -14.26 7.36
CA ARG A 20 -23.29 -14.17 7.78
C ARG A 20 -23.87 -15.55 7.69
N ASP A 21 -24.17 -16.13 8.82
CA ASP A 21 -24.83 -17.42 8.94
C ASP A 21 -26.35 -17.27 9.08
N SER A 22 -27.03 -18.32 8.68
CA SER A 22 -28.44 -18.58 8.87
C SER A 22 -28.60 -20.00 9.36
N LYS A 23 -29.83 -20.44 9.62
CA LYS A 23 -30.08 -21.75 10.23
C LYS A 23 -29.51 -22.91 9.39
N ASN A 24 -29.65 -22.85 8.07
CA ASN A 24 -29.31 -23.96 7.16
C ASN A 24 -28.27 -23.58 6.08
N PHE A 25 -27.88 -22.32 6.00
CA PHE A 25 -26.89 -21.83 5.04
C PHE A 25 -26.24 -20.54 5.52
N GLY A 26 -25.18 -20.11 4.86
CA GLY A 26 -24.54 -18.83 5.15
C GLY A 26 -23.82 -18.25 3.94
N PHE A 27 -23.32 -17.05 4.11
CA PHE A 27 -22.57 -16.30 3.11
C PHE A 27 -21.19 -15.91 3.66
N LEU A 28 -20.15 -16.43 3.06
CA LEU A 28 -18.80 -15.90 3.21
C LEU A 28 -18.53 -14.88 2.11
N VAL A 29 -17.93 -13.77 2.47
CA VAL A 29 -17.40 -12.79 1.52
C VAL A 29 -15.88 -12.82 1.64
N ILE A 30 -15.20 -13.23 0.59
CA ILE A 30 -13.73 -13.38 0.57
C ILE A 30 -13.10 -12.45 -0.47
N ASN A 31 -11.84 -12.10 -0.23
CA ASN A 31 -11.04 -11.32 -1.16
C ASN A 31 -9.57 -11.80 -1.09
N ASP A 32 -8.99 -12.07 -2.25
CA ASP A 32 -7.60 -12.50 -2.39
C ASP A 32 -6.63 -11.33 -2.69
N GLY A 33 -7.17 -10.12 -2.81
CA GLY A 33 -6.40 -8.91 -3.13
C GLY A 33 -6.19 -8.66 -4.62
N THR A 34 -6.52 -9.60 -5.52
CA THR A 34 -6.31 -9.42 -6.97
C THR A 34 -7.30 -8.46 -7.60
N PHE A 35 -8.50 -8.35 -7.03
CA PHE A 35 -9.55 -7.47 -7.50
C PHE A 35 -10.18 -6.68 -6.36
N PHE A 36 -10.77 -5.51 -6.67
CA PHE A 36 -11.37 -4.64 -5.66
C PHE A 36 -12.65 -5.24 -5.06
N GLU A 37 -13.52 -5.78 -5.90
CA GLU A 37 -14.75 -6.42 -5.45
C GLU A 37 -14.48 -7.82 -4.91
N PRO A 38 -15.04 -8.15 -3.74
CA PRO A 38 -14.90 -9.47 -3.15
C PRO A 38 -15.82 -10.51 -3.83
N LEU A 39 -15.48 -11.78 -3.67
CA LEU A 39 -16.31 -12.91 -4.06
C LEU A 39 -17.27 -13.27 -2.94
N GLN A 40 -18.57 -13.38 -3.25
CA GLN A 40 -19.56 -14.00 -2.36
C GLN A 40 -19.57 -15.50 -2.55
N VAL A 41 -19.52 -16.23 -1.44
CA VAL A 41 -19.59 -17.68 -1.39
C VAL A 41 -20.79 -18.09 -0.55
N VAL A 42 -21.64 -18.95 -1.08
CA VAL A 42 -22.77 -19.56 -0.36
C VAL A 42 -22.33 -20.92 0.14
N TYR A 43 -22.53 -21.20 1.41
CA TYR A 43 -22.26 -22.50 2.03
C TYR A 43 -23.51 -23.01 2.74
N GLY A 44 -23.76 -24.30 2.68
CA GLY A 44 -24.94 -24.95 3.24
C GLY A 44 -24.62 -25.92 4.37
N ASP A 45 -25.67 -26.34 5.09
CA ASP A 45 -25.60 -27.27 6.20
C ASP A 45 -25.25 -28.73 5.80
N GLY A 46 -25.17 -28.99 4.50
CA GLY A 46 -24.61 -30.24 3.97
C GLY A 46 -23.09 -30.38 4.07
N LEU A 47 -22.37 -29.32 4.40
CA LEU A 47 -20.92 -29.37 4.63
C LEU A 47 -20.62 -29.95 6.03
N GLU A 48 -19.69 -30.92 6.10
CA GLU A 48 -19.31 -31.56 7.37
C GLU A 48 -18.89 -30.57 8.46
N ASN A 49 -18.20 -29.51 8.07
CA ASN A 49 -17.70 -28.46 8.97
C ASN A 49 -18.59 -27.20 9.00
N PHE A 50 -19.86 -27.29 8.65
CA PHE A 50 -20.81 -26.15 8.62
C PHE A 50 -20.76 -25.31 9.90
N GLN A 51 -20.77 -25.95 11.08
CA GLN A 51 -20.74 -25.28 12.37
C GLN A 51 -19.41 -24.54 12.64
N GLU A 52 -18.31 -25.01 12.07
CA GLU A 52 -17.03 -24.31 12.10
C GLU A 52 -17.06 -23.09 11.19
N ILE A 53 -17.58 -23.25 9.96
CA ILE A 53 -17.70 -22.17 8.99
C ILE A 53 -18.54 -21.03 9.54
N CYS A 54 -19.66 -21.31 10.22
CA CYS A 54 -20.50 -20.31 10.86
C CYS A 54 -19.75 -19.43 11.87
N LYS A 55 -18.67 -19.94 12.47
CA LYS A 55 -17.88 -19.25 13.49
C LYS A 55 -16.63 -18.55 12.96
N ILE A 56 -16.38 -18.61 11.65
CA ILE A 56 -15.22 -17.98 11.04
C ILE A 56 -15.29 -16.45 11.23
N ASN A 57 -14.27 -15.89 11.81
CA ASN A 57 -14.12 -14.44 12.00
C ASN A 57 -13.56 -13.74 10.76
N VAL A 58 -13.80 -12.45 10.66
CA VAL A 58 -13.17 -11.56 9.68
C VAL A 58 -11.65 -11.65 9.81
N GLY A 59 -10.96 -11.71 8.69
CA GLY A 59 -9.50 -11.83 8.63
C GLY A 59 -8.97 -13.26 8.58
N ALA A 60 -9.82 -14.27 8.79
CA ALA A 60 -9.42 -15.67 8.61
C ALA A 60 -9.03 -15.95 7.15
N ALA A 61 -8.06 -16.84 6.96
CA ALA A 61 -7.67 -17.35 5.65
C ALA A 61 -8.42 -18.64 5.35
N VAL A 62 -9.01 -18.73 4.15
CA VAL A 62 -9.79 -19.89 3.71
C VAL A 62 -9.41 -20.32 2.31
N VAL A 63 -9.51 -21.61 2.03
CA VAL A 63 -9.51 -22.19 0.69
C VAL A 63 -10.86 -22.83 0.46
N ILE A 64 -11.50 -22.50 -0.65
CA ILE A 64 -12.87 -22.92 -0.97
C ILE A 64 -12.89 -23.55 -2.36
N ARG A 65 -13.41 -24.76 -2.43
CA ARG A 65 -13.76 -25.44 -3.69
C ARG A 65 -15.26 -25.35 -3.90
N GLY A 66 -15.69 -24.94 -5.09
CA GLY A 66 -17.11 -24.78 -5.38
C GLY A 66 -17.38 -24.40 -6.83
N THR A 67 -18.66 -24.33 -7.16
CA THR A 67 -19.15 -24.02 -8.50
C THR A 67 -19.54 -22.55 -8.60
N ILE A 68 -19.09 -21.86 -9.64
CA ILE A 68 -19.52 -20.49 -9.97
C ILE A 68 -20.90 -20.52 -10.62
N VAL A 69 -21.82 -19.78 -10.05
CA VAL A 69 -23.19 -19.65 -10.57
C VAL A 69 -23.53 -18.20 -10.90
N ALA A 70 -24.24 -17.98 -11.98
CA ALA A 70 -24.74 -16.65 -12.35
C ALA A 70 -25.86 -16.22 -11.42
N THR A 71 -25.85 -14.95 -11.01
CA THR A 71 -26.88 -14.34 -10.17
C THR A 71 -27.36 -13.02 -10.77
N PRO A 72 -28.04 -13.05 -11.94
CA PRO A 72 -28.40 -11.85 -12.70
C PRO A 72 -29.36 -10.91 -11.95
N GLU A 73 -30.16 -11.44 -11.03
CA GLU A 73 -31.10 -10.66 -10.22
C GLU A 73 -30.49 -10.13 -8.91
N ALA A 74 -29.24 -10.52 -8.59
CA ALA A 74 -28.56 -10.08 -7.38
C ALA A 74 -27.67 -8.85 -7.66
N LYS A 75 -27.19 -8.22 -6.59
CA LYS A 75 -26.25 -7.10 -6.69
C LYS A 75 -24.92 -7.50 -7.38
N GLN A 76 -24.42 -8.70 -7.09
CA GLN A 76 -23.26 -9.31 -7.76
C GLN A 76 -23.73 -10.13 -8.98
N ALA A 77 -22.92 -10.14 -10.03
CA ALA A 77 -23.25 -10.85 -11.27
C ALA A 77 -23.14 -12.38 -11.15
N PHE A 78 -22.39 -12.87 -10.17
CA PHE A 78 -22.17 -14.29 -9.89
C PHE A 78 -21.77 -14.48 -8.43
N GLU A 79 -21.90 -15.73 -7.97
CA GLU A 79 -21.42 -16.18 -6.66
C GLU A 79 -20.85 -17.59 -6.77
N MET A 80 -20.21 -18.06 -5.73
CA MET A 80 -19.73 -19.45 -5.65
C MET A 80 -20.63 -20.26 -4.71
N GLN A 81 -21.06 -21.43 -5.17
CA GLN A 81 -21.69 -22.43 -4.32
C GLN A 81 -20.61 -23.37 -3.78
N ALA A 82 -20.32 -23.30 -2.49
CA ALA A 82 -19.25 -24.06 -1.87
C ALA A 82 -19.57 -25.57 -1.82
N ALA A 83 -18.63 -26.39 -2.27
CA ALA A 83 -18.61 -27.83 -2.07
C ALA A 83 -17.68 -28.22 -0.91
N GLU A 84 -16.70 -27.39 -0.61
CA GLU A 84 -15.73 -27.59 0.47
C GLU A 84 -15.18 -26.24 0.94
N VAL A 85 -15.00 -26.08 2.23
CA VAL A 85 -14.37 -24.91 2.86
C VAL A 85 -13.31 -25.36 3.84
N ILE A 86 -12.07 -24.98 3.61
CA ILE A 86 -10.93 -25.29 4.47
C ILE A 86 -10.50 -24.00 5.16
N VAL A 87 -10.38 -24.02 6.48
CA VAL A 87 -9.83 -22.91 7.27
C VAL A 87 -8.32 -23.11 7.41
N GLU A 88 -7.56 -22.41 6.58
CA GLU A 88 -6.09 -22.47 6.59
C GLU A 88 -5.48 -21.68 7.76
N GLY A 89 -6.12 -20.57 8.13
CA GLY A 89 -5.68 -19.74 9.25
C GLY A 89 -6.86 -19.09 9.95
N PRO A 90 -7.13 -19.43 11.21
CA PRO A 90 -8.20 -18.79 11.96
C PRO A 90 -7.86 -17.34 12.31
N SER A 91 -8.88 -16.54 12.53
CA SER A 91 -8.77 -15.18 13.06
C SER A 91 -9.53 -15.09 14.39
N THR A 92 -9.02 -14.29 15.29
CA THR A 92 -9.60 -14.08 16.61
C THR A 92 -10.67 -12.99 16.61
N ALA A 93 -11.53 -12.97 17.64
CA ALA A 93 -12.63 -12.01 17.73
C ALA A 93 -12.15 -10.57 17.95
N ASP A 94 -10.91 -10.38 18.40
CA ASP A 94 -10.26 -9.08 18.62
C ASP A 94 -9.50 -8.56 17.41
N TYR A 95 -9.61 -9.22 16.25
CA TYR A 95 -9.02 -8.72 15.00
C TYR A 95 -9.45 -7.27 14.74
N PRO A 96 -8.50 -6.32 14.57
CA PRO A 96 -8.81 -4.89 14.63
C PRO A 96 -9.76 -4.38 13.53
N LEU A 97 -9.72 -4.99 12.34
CA LEU A 97 -10.57 -4.60 11.21
C LEU A 97 -11.91 -5.34 11.24
N GLN A 98 -12.73 -5.02 12.23
CA GLN A 98 -14.08 -5.55 12.34
C GLN A 98 -15.04 -4.96 11.30
N LYS A 99 -16.20 -5.57 11.17
CA LYS A 99 -17.30 -5.24 10.25
C LYS A 99 -17.99 -3.91 10.62
N LYS A 100 -17.22 -2.84 10.69
CA LYS A 100 -17.70 -1.48 10.97
C LYS A 100 -16.90 -0.44 10.21
N ARG A 101 -17.42 0.77 10.10
CA ARG A 101 -16.65 1.89 9.55
C ARG A 101 -15.54 2.28 10.53
N HIS A 102 -14.32 2.40 10.01
CA HIS A 102 -13.15 2.87 10.75
C HIS A 102 -12.80 4.30 10.32
N SER A 103 -12.44 5.16 11.28
CA SER A 103 -11.93 6.51 10.95
C SER A 103 -10.51 6.45 10.42
N PHE A 104 -10.09 7.49 9.70
CA PHE A 104 -8.71 7.58 9.21
C PHE A 104 -7.70 7.68 10.36
N GLU A 105 -8.05 8.36 11.45
CA GLU A 105 -7.23 8.47 12.65
C GLU A 105 -6.96 7.09 13.24
N TYR A 106 -8.01 6.29 13.42
CA TYR A 106 -7.85 4.91 13.90
C TYR A 106 -7.00 4.06 12.94
N LEU A 107 -7.23 4.17 11.63
CA LEU A 107 -6.48 3.40 10.64
C LEU A 107 -4.99 3.79 10.59
N ARG A 108 -4.62 5.00 11.00
CA ARG A 108 -3.21 5.38 11.18
C ARG A 108 -2.55 4.68 12.37
N THR A 109 -3.28 4.36 13.41
CA THR A 109 -2.73 3.61 14.57
C THR A 109 -2.47 2.14 14.26
N ILE A 110 -3.12 1.59 13.22
CA ILE A 110 -2.95 0.22 12.73
C ILE A 110 -2.46 0.22 11.27
N SER A 111 -1.43 1.01 10.97
CA SER A 111 -0.93 1.26 9.62
C SER A 111 -0.60 -0.02 8.83
N HIS A 112 -0.13 -1.07 9.50
CA HIS A 112 0.17 -2.40 8.94
C HIS A 112 -1.08 -3.17 8.47
N LEU A 113 -2.27 -2.81 8.93
CA LEU A 113 -3.54 -3.45 8.54
C LEU A 113 -4.40 -2.57 7.61
N ARG A 114 -4.19 -1.24 7.62
CA ARG A 114 -5.08 -0.30 6.92
C ARG A 114 -5.25 -0.59 5.43
N ALA A 115 -4.22 -1.14 4.77
CA ALA A 115 -4.26 -1.51 3.36
C ALA A 115 -5.31 -2.60 3.05
N ARG A 116 -5.76 -3.35 4.07
CA ARG A 116 -6.81 -4.36 3.94
C ARG A 116 -8.22 -3.77 3.90
N THR A 117 -8.38 -2.47 4.18
CA THR A 117 -9.69 -1.79 4.08
C THR A 117 -10.00 -1.40 2.64
N ASN A 118 -11.28 -1.37 2.26
CA ASN A 118 -11.70 -0.99 0.91
C ASN A 118 -11.19 0.40 0.52
N THR A 119 -11.23 1.37 1.44
CA THR A 119 -10.75 2.72 1.20
C THR A 119 -9.28 2.74 0.82
N PHE A 120 -8.42 2.08 1.60
CA PHE A 120 -6.98 2.08 1.31
C PHE A 120 -6.61 1.15 0.16
N GLN A 121 -7.36 0.09 -0.08
CA GLN A 121 -7.22 -0.68 -1.33
C GLN A 121 -7.46 0.20 -2.55
N ALA A 122 -8.52 1.00 -2.54
CA ALA A 122 -8.81 1.95 -3.62
C ALA A 122 -7.69 2.99 -3.75
N VAL A 123 -7.28 3.63 -2.65
CA VAL A 123 -6.22 4.64 -2.62
C VAL A 123 -4.91 4.10 -3.20
N PHE A 124 -4.45 2.94 -2.75
CA PHE A 124 -3.18 2.39 -3.23
C PHE A 124 -3.24 1.88 -4.67
N ARG A 125 -4.38 1.35 -5.12
CA ARG A 125 -4.57 0.99 -6.53
C ARG A 125 -4.52 2.23 -7.44
N VAL A 126 -5.23 3.30 -7.06
CA VAL A 126 -5.20 4.57 -7.80
C VAL A 126 -3.79 5.15 -7.80
N ARG A 127 -3.10 5.17 -6.65
CA ARG A 127 -1.71 5.64 -6.56
C ARG A 127 -0.78 4.86 -7.50
N SER A 128 -0.90 3.54 -7.54
CA SER A 128 -0.12 2.68 -8.44
C SER A 128 -0.36 3.01 -9.91
N LEU A 129 -1.64 3.17 -10.31
CA LEU A 129 -2.00 3.53 -11.68
C LEU A 129 -1.52 4.92 -12.07
N ILE A 130 -1.61 5.90 -11.15
CA ILE A 130 -1.12 7.27 -11.40
C ILE A 130 0.39 7.27 -11.58
N ALA A 131 1.15 6.53 -10.76
CA ALA A 131 2.61 6.44 -10.91
C ALA A 131 2.99 5.88 -12.29
N TYR A 132 2.32 4.82 -12.73
CA TYR A 132 2.51 4.26 -14.07
C TYR A 132 2.14 5.27 -15.18
N ALA A 133 1.01 5.96 -15.03
CA ALA A 133 0.56 6.96 -16.00
C ALA A 133 1.53 8.15 -16.13
N ILE A 134 2.14 8.59 -15.02
CA ILE A 134 3.16 9.64 -15.02
C ILE A 134 4.38 9.19 -15.84
N HIS A 135 4.90 7.99 -15.57
CA HIS A 135 6.03 7.46 -16.34
C HIS A 135 5.69 7.34 -17.83
N THR A 136 4.52 6.79 -18.16
CA THR A 136 4.06 6.67 -19.55
C THR A 136 3.98 8.04 -20.24
N PHE A 137 3.39 9.02 -19.56
CA PHE A 137 3.24 10.39 -20.10
C PHE A 137 4.58 11.02 -20.49
N PHE A 138 5.58 10.94 -19.64
CA PHE A 138 6.89 11.54 -19.89
C PHE A 138 7.70 10.73 -20.92
N MET A 139 7.71 9.41 -20.83
CA MET A 139 8.44 8.55 -21.76
C MET A 139 7.92 8.65 -23.18
N GLU A 140 6.61 8.73 -23.40
CA GLU A 140 6.00 8.92 -24.71
C GLU A 140 6.36 10.29 -25.34
N ARG A 141 6.80 11.25 -24.53
CA ARG A 141 7.26 12.58 -24.96
C ARG A 141 8.77 12.69 -25.07
N GLY A 142 9.48 11.57 -24.96
CA GLY A 142 10.92 11.52 -25.13
C GLY A 142 11.73 11.99 -23.93
N PHE A 143 11.11 12.08 -22.74
CA PHE A 143 11.84 12.36 -21.51
C PHE A 143 12.51 11.11 -20.96
N VAL A 144 13.70 11.28 -20.44
CA VAL A 144 14.45 10.22 -19.73
C VAL A 144 14.19 10.32 -18.22
N TYR A 145 13.73 9.22 -17.63
CA TYR A 145 13.58 9.13 -16.18
C TYR A 145 14.95 9.00 -15.51
N VAL A 146 15.20 9.84 -14.50
CA VAL A 146 16.41 9.80 -13.70
C VAL A 146 16.04 9.59 -12.22
N HIS A 147 16.59 8.56 -11.62
CA HIS A 147 16.53 8.37 -10.17
C HIS A 147 17.66 9.13 -9.51
N THR A 148 17.34 10.25 -8.86
CA THR A 148 18.32 11.08 -8.15
C THR A 148 18.56 10.56 -6.73
N PRO A 149 19.76 10.78 -6.13
CA PRO A 149 20.05 10.39 -4.76
C PRO A 149 19.11 11.04 -3.75
N LEU A 150 18.69 10.26 -2.76
CA LEU A 150 17.85 10.75 -1.65
C LEU A 150 18.67 11.34 -0.51
N ILE A 151 19.94 10.91 -0.36
CA ILE A 151 20.89 11.44 0.63
C ILE A 151 21.84 12.37 -0.09
N THR A 152 21.88 13.62 0.34
CA THR A 152 22.68 14.68 -0.29
C THR A 152 23.37 15.55 0.76
N SER A 153 24.51 16.11 0.40
CA SER A 153 25.17 17.15 1.19
C SER A 153 24.79 18.57 0.72
N SER A 154 23.99 18.69 -0.32
CA SER A 154 23.60 19.95 -0.92
C SER A 154 22.15 20.29 -0.57
N ASP A 155 21.91 21.57 -0.23
CA ASP A 155 20.58 22.12 -0.09
C ASP A 155 20.14 22.67 -1.46
N CYS A 156 18.97 22.23 -1.90
CA CYS A 156 18.39 22.72 -3.15
C CYS A 156 17.66 24.06 -2.91
N GLU A 157 18.19 25.14 -3.47
CA GLU A 157 17.62 26.48 -3.42
C GLU A 157 17.44 27.10 -2.02
N GLY A 158 18.07 26.57 -0.98
CA GLY A 158 17.80 26.98 0.40
C GLY A 158 16.37 26.68 0.86
N ALA A 159 15.74 25.69 0.26
CA ALA A 159 14.28 25.46 0.26
C ALA A 159 13.78 24.75 1.51
N GLY A 160 14.32 24.99 2.68
CA GLY A 160 13.68 24.56 3.88
C GLY A 160 14.50 23.72 4.84
N GLU A 161 13.88 23.32 5.91
CA GLU A 161 14.50 22.50 6.94
C GLU A 161 14.67 21.05 6.42
N MET A 162 15.91 20.56 6.43
CA MET A 162 16.26 19.22 5.96
C MET A 162 16.36 18.25 7.14
N PHE A 163 15.90 17.04 6.95
CA PHE A 163 16.19 15.95 7.88
C PHE A 163 17.65 15.51 7.75
N GLN A 164 18.39 15.57 8.84
CA GLN A 164 19.77 15.11 8.86
C GLN A 164 19.84 13.58 8.89
N VAL A 165 20.76 13.01 8.11
CA VAL A 165 21.09 11.58 8.12
C VAL A 165 22.45 11.39 8.79
N THR A 166 22.53 10.57 9.81
CA THR A 166 23.77 10.29 10.54
C THR A 166 23.80 8.87 11.09
N THR A 167 24.99 8.28 11.21
CA THR A 167 25.25 7.02 11.91
C THR A 167 25.93 7.24 13.25
N LEU A 168 26.17 8.49 13.65
CA LEU A 168 26.77 8.81 14.95
C LEU A 168 25.83 8.43 16.09
N ASP A 169 26.39 7.94 17.19
CA ASP A 169 25.63 7.73 18.42
C ASP A 169 25.21 9.06 19.02
N MET A 170 23.93 9.36 19.00
CA MET A 170 23.36 10.62 19.53
C MET A 170 23.51 10.77 21.04
N ASN A 171 23.81 9.67 21.78
CA ASN A 171 24.11 9.74 23.23
C ASN A 171 25.59 10.07 23.49
N ASN A 172 26.47 9.87 22.50
CA ASN A 172 27.90 10.12 22.62
C ASN A 172 28.46 10.68 21.31
N VAL A 173 27.97 11.85 20.92
CA VAL A 173 28.36 12.52 19.69
C VAL A 173 29.83 12.97 19.75
N PRO A 174 30.72 12.51 18.82
CA PRO A 174 32.08 12.97 18.76
C PRO A 174 32.14 14.47 18.43
N LYS A 175 33.10 15.17 19.06
CA LYS A 175 33.26 16.62 18.90
C LYS A 175 34.68 16.99 18.48
N THR A 176 34.77 18.03 17.68
CA THR A 176 36.00 18.70 17.32
C THR A 176 36.53 19.55 18.50
N GLU A 177 37.73 20.06 18.42
CA GLU A 177 38.35 20.90 19.45
C GLU A 177 37.53 22.17 19.75
N ASP A 178 36.81 22.71 18.76
CA ASP A 178 35.93 23.88 18.90
C ASP A 178 34.50 23.52 19.37
N GLY A 179 34.27 22.25 19.75
CA GLY A 179 33.03 21.77 20.36
C GLY A 179 31.92 21.47 19.40
N LYS A 180 32.12 21.56 18.09
CA LYS A 180 31.15 21.17 17.05
C LYS A 180 31.15 19.66 16.86
N VAL A 181 30.10 19.15 16.20
CA VAL A 181 30.01 17.74 15.81
C VAL A 181 31.16 17.40 14.84
N ASP A 182 31.90 16.35 15.15
CA ASP A 182 32.97 15.84 14.27
C ASP A 182 32.37 14.84 13.25
N TYR A 183 31.88 15.35 12.14
CA TYR A 183 31.34 14.55 11.06
C TYR A 183 32.39 13.72 10.29
N THR A 184 33.71 13.92 10.53
CA THR A 184 34.71 13.05 9.91
C THR A 184 34.63 11.62 10.42
N GLN A 185 33.98 11.39 11.57
CA GLN A 185 33.69 10.09 12.15
C GLN A 185 32.34 9.52 11.72
N ASP A 186 31.53 10.27 10.96
CA ASP A 186 30.29 9.79 10.41
C ASP A 186 30.51 9.01 9.10
N PHE A 187 29.48 8.25 8.66
CA PHE A 187 29.55 7.36 7.49
C PHE A 187 30.06 8.05 6.23
N PHE A 188 29.57 9.24 5.93
CA PHE A 188 29.95 10.01 4.73
C PHE A 188 31.14 10.97 4.97
N GLY A 189 31.68 11.05 6.18
CA GLY A 189 32.76 11.97 6.54
C GLY A 189 32.39 13.46 6.48
N LYS A 190 31.12 13.78 6.31
CA LYS A 190 30.55 15.14 6.22
C LYS A 190 29.07 15.11 6.57
N PRO A 191 28.45 16.27 6.94
CA PRO A 191 27.01 16.32 7.16
C PRO A 191 26.25 16.04 5.86
N VAL A 192 25.22 15.19 5.94
CA VAL A 192 24.32 14.85 4.85
C VAL A 192 22.88 14.83 5.35
N ASN A 193 21.97 15.04 4.42
CA ASN A 193 20.55 15.19 4.70
C ASN A 193 19.69 14.40 3.71
N LEU A 194 18.41 14.20 4.03
CA LEU A 194 17.43 13.77 3.05
C LEU A 194 17.09 14.93 2.12
N THR A 195 16.99 14.64 0.83
CA THR A 195 16.76 15.67 -0.19
C THR A 195 15.37 16.29 -0.08
N VAL A 196 15.27 17.59 -0.33
CA VAL A 196 14.01 18.34 -0.44
C VAL A 196 13.47 18.37 -1.88
N SER A 197 14.33 18.05 -2.88
CA SER A 197 14.04 18.04 -4.31
C SER A 197 15.07 17.23 -5.05
N GLY A 198 14.68 16.60 -6.14
CA GLY A 198 15.61 15.93 -7.07
C GLY A 198 16.20 16.87 -8.13
N GLN A 199 15.74 18.12 -8.19
CA GLN A 199 16.07 19.08 -9.25
C GLN A 199 17.57 19.30 -9.39
N LEU A 200 18.28 19.59 -8.31
CA LEU A 200 19.70 19.93 -8.36
C LEU A 200 20.57 18.83 -9.02
N ASP A 201 20.24 17.57 -8.74
CA ASP A 201 20.92 16.44 -9.33
C ASP A 201 20.47 16.18 -10.77
N VAL A 202 19.17 16.27 -11.06
CA VAL A 202 18.63 15.96 -12.40
C VAL A 202 19.04 16.98 -13.45
N GLU A 203 19.26 18.24 -13.10
CA GLU A 203 19.76 19.27 -14.01
C GLU A 203 21.11 18.86 -14.65
N THR A 204 21.95 18.14 -13.94
CA THR A 204 23.23 17.64 -14.51
C THR A 204 23.00 16.65 -15.64
N TYR A 205 21.90 15.92 -15.61
CA TYR A 205 21.53 14.93 -16.66
C TYR A 205 20.86 15.60 -17.86
N ALA A 206 20.25 16.78 -17.66
CA ALA A 206 19.67 17.55 -18.77
C ALA A 206 20.74 17.91 -19.82
N PHE A 207 22.00 18.15 -19.42
CA PHE A 207 23.11 18.37 -20.34
C PHE A 207 23.49 17.15 -21.18
N ALA A 208 23.09 15.95 -20.76
CA ALA A 208 23.34 14.71 -21.49
C ALA A 208 22.14 14.26 -22.34
N PHE A 209 20.93 14.44 -21.81
CA PHE A 209 19.68 13.88 -22.38
C PHE A 209 18.68 14.93 -22.87
N LYS A 210 18.91 16.20 -22.60
CA LYS A 210 18.04 17.35 -22.87
C LYS A 210 16.75 17.31 -22.03
N ASN A 211 15.85 16.38 -22.30
CA ASN A 211 14.57 16.25 -21.59
C ASN A 211 14.68 15.15 -20.56
N VAL A 212 14.61 15.50 -19.30
CA VAL A 212 14.71 14.56 -18.17
C VAL A 212 13.60 14.80 -17.16
N TYR A 213 13.31 13.84 -16.32
CA TYR A 213 12.43 14.05 -15.17
C TYR A 213 12.81 13.16 -14.01
N THR A 214 12.55 13.65 -12.80
CA THR A 214 12.50 12.81 -11.60
C THR A 214 11.05 12.53 -11.22
N PHE A 215 10.83 11.43 -10.55
CA PHE A 215 9.59 11.11 -9.87
C PHE A 215 9.93 10.24 -8.66
N GLY A 216 10.01 10.85 -7.49
CA GLY A 216 10.47 10.15 -6.30
C GLY A 216 10.18 10.90 -5.00
N PRO A 217 10.51 10.27 -3.86
CA PRO A 217 10.28 10.86 -2.55
C PRO A 217 11.22 12.05 -2.29
N THR A 218 10.63 13.08 -1.68
CA THR A 218 11.33 14.24 -1.14
C THR A 218 10.90 14.48 0.29
N PHE A 219 11.75 15.12 1.07
CA PHE A 219 11.58 15.23 2.52
C PHE A 219 11.76 16.68 2.98
N ARG A 220 10.83 17.18 3.80
CA ARG A 220 10.90 18.51 4.37
C ARG A 220 10.58 18.46 5.85
N ALA A 221 11.51 18.92 6.69
CA ALA A 221 11.38 18.93 8.15
C ALA A 221 10.64 20.16 8.67
N GLU A 222 9.86 20.82 7.82
CA GLU A 222 9.11 22.02 8.16
C GLU A 222 8.16 21.77 9.34
N ASN A 223 8.29 22.59 10.38
CA ASN A 223 7.38 22.58 11.52
C ASN A 223 6.04 23.24 11.16
N SER A 224 5.24 22.54 10.36
CA SER A 224 3.95 23.03 9.87
C SER A 224 2.83 22.07 10.27
N ASN A 225 1.83 22.58 10.97
CA ASN A 225 0.64 21.83 11.40
C ASN A 225 -0.53 21.98 10.43
N THR A 226 -0.30 22.01 9.14
CA THR A 226 -1.36 22.09 8.13
C THR A 226 -1.68 20.74 7.51
N THR A 227 -2.86 20.59 6.95
CA THR A 227 -3.29 19.37 6.25
C THR A 227 -2.63 19.19 4.87
N ARG A 228 -1.87 20.18 4.41
CA ARG A 228 -1.25 20.23 3.06
C ARG A 228 0.26 20.01 3.08
N HIS A 229 0.92 20.06 4.25
CA HIS A 229 2.35 19.83 4.39
C HIS A 229 2.58 18.41 4.93
N ALA A 230 3.33 17.63 4.19
CA ALA A 230 3.76 16.31 4.57
C ALA A 230 5.29 16.29 4.67
N ALA A 231 5.81 15.63 5.71
CA ALA A 231 7.25 15.47 5.88
C ALA A 231 7.91 14.66 4.76
N GLU A 232 7.11 13.80 4.10
CA GLU A 232 7.51 13.03 2.91
C GLU A 232 6.45 13.18 1.84
N SER A 233 6.86 13.51 0.62
CA SER A 233 6.01 13.59 -0.56
C SER A 233 6.73 13.06 -1.78
N TRP A 234 5.98 12.70 -2.83
CA TRP A 234 6.55 12.35 -4.13
C TRP A 234 6.41 13.54 -5.07
N MET A 235 7.54 14.01 -5.58
CA MET A 235 7.59 15.12 -6.53
C MET A 235 7.84 14.62 -7.94
N ILE A 236 7.27 15.35 -8.90
CA ILE A 236 7.49 15.17 -10.35
C ILE A 236 8.18 16.45 -10.81
N GLU A 237 9.40 16.32 -11.28
CA GLU A 237 10.26 17.46 -11.60
C GLU A 237 10.84 17.26 -13.01
N PRO A 238 10.17 17.75 -14.08
CA PRO A 238 10.70 17.70 -15.43
C PRO A 238 11.64 18.89 -15.68
N GLU A 239 12.74 18.61 -16.39
CA GLU A 239 13.74 19.58 -16.84
C GLU A 239 13.94 19.46 -18.35
N ILE A 240 14.11 20.62 -19.06
CA ILE A 240 14.25 20.74 -20.51
C ILE A 240 15.34 21.72 -20.93
#